data_22722fe73cc399b040267b938116768b
#
_entry.id   22722fe73cc399b040267b938116768b
#
_cell.length_a   1.000
_cell.length_b   1.000
_cell.length_c   1.000
_cell.angle_alpha   90.00
_cell.angle_beta   90.00
_cell.angle_gamma   90.00
#
_symmetry.space_group_name_H-M   'P 1'
#
loop_
_entity.id
_entity.type
_entity.pdbx_description
1 polymer ?
#
loop_
_entity_poly.entity_id
_entity_poly.type
_entity_poly.pdbx_seq_one_letter_code
_entity_poly.pdbx_strand_id
1 'polypeptide(L)'
;MLDGRPQRADARRNYERVLAAAKEVLGELGVTAPLDEIARRAGVGNATMYRHFPSRRELVIAVYADEVTALCELGQSLLTGSPPADALFTWLHAFITHVAAKRDLPLAIPDDTTGQRSALYRQWHDTMRATASGLLARAQDAGAIRGDLDVADLLAAATGIAQAAADDGQASRLLAIVRDGLTSPAVTGAPVRKD
;
A
#
# COMPACT_ATOMS: atom_id res chain seq x y z
N MET A 1 -4.04 -6.52 44.40
CA MET A 1 -4.18 -5.78 43.12
C MET A 1 -3.17 -6.35 42.16
N LEU A 2 -3.53 -7.34 41.35
CA LEU A 2 -2.65 -7.96 40.37
C LEU A 2 -2.72 -7.19 39.07
N ASP A 3 -1.57 -6.73 38.69
CA ASP A 3 -1.24 -5.78 37.63
C ASP A 3 -1.77 -6.23 36.25
N GLY A 4 -2.71 -5.48 35.65
CA GLY A 4 -3.27 -5.75 34.32
C GLY A 4 -2.33 -5.41 33.14
N ARG A 5 -1.06 -5.07 33.41
CA ARG A 5 -0.03 -4.78 32.40
C ARG A 5 0.46 -5.99 31.63
N PRO A 6 0.75 -7.17 32.23
CA PRO A 6 1.22 -8.33 31.46
C PRO A 6 0.20 -8.83 30.43
N GLN A 7 -1.07 -8.92 30.78
CA GLN A 7 -2.12 -9.43 29.88
C GLN A 7 -2.36 -8.55 28.66
N ARG A 8 -2.27 -7.22 28.79
CA ARG A 8 -2.40 -6.29 27.66
C ARG A 8 -1.22 -6.38 26.72
N ALA A 9 -0.01 -6.54 27.24
CA ALA A 9 1.21 -6.71 26.45
C ALA A 9 1.19 -8.04 25.69
N ASP A 10 0.71 -9.12 26.31
CA ASP A 10 0.58 -10.43 25.68
C ASP A 10 -0.52 -10.41 24.59
N ALA A 11 -1.66 -9.78 24.85
CA ALA A 11 -2.72 -9.62 23.87
C ALA A 11 -2.23 -8.83 22.65
N ARG A 12 -1.48 -7.75 22.85
CA ARG A 12 -0.89 -6.96 21.77
C ARG A 12 0.12 -7.79 20.96
N ARG A 13 1.02 -8.52 21.62
CA ARG A 13 1.97 -9.40 20.92
C ARG A 13 1.26 -10.48 20.11
N ASN A 14 0.21 -11.08 20.65
CA ASN A 14 -0.56 -12.07 19.92
C ASN A 14 -1.29 -11.46 18.72
N TYR A 15 -1.85 -10.26 18.85
CA TYR A 15 -2.45 -9.52 17.74
C TYR A 15 -1.42 -9.29 16.62
N GLU A 16 -0.25 -8.75 16.95
CA GLU A 16 0.84 -8.48 16.01
C GLU A 16 1.33 -9.76 15.31
N ARG A 17 1.45 -10.89 16.05
CA ARG A 17 1.83 -12.20 15.48
C ARG A 17 0.78 -12.74 14.52
N VAL A 18 -0.50 -12.64 14.86
CA VAL A 18 -1.60 -13.06 13.97
C VAL A 18 -1.60 -12.20 12.71
N LEU A 19 -1.42 -10.88 12.85
CA LEU A 19 -1.41 -9.96 11.72
C LEU A 19 -0.25 -10.23 10.76
N ALA A 20 0.96 -10.48 11.29
CA ALA A 20 2.14 -10.84 10.49
C ALA A 20 1.92 -12.17 9.74
N ALA A 21 1.48 -13.21 10.45
CA ALA A 21 1.18 -14.51 9.84
C ALA A 21 0.05 -14.41 8.78
N ALA A 22 -0.95 -13.56 9.03
CA ALA A 22 -2.04 -13.34 8.07
C ALA A 22 -1.53 -12.71 6.76
N LYS A 23 -0.63 -11.74 6.83
CA LYS A 23 -0.02 -11.14 5.62
C LYS A 23 0.68 -12.20 4.76
N GLU A 24 1.49 -13.05 5.39
CA GLU A 24 2.21 -14.12 4.69
C GLU A 24 1.25 -15.13 4.07
N VAL A 25 0.32 -15.68 4.87
CA VAL A 25 -0.62 -16.72 4.42
C VAL A 25 -1.56 -16.20 3.34
N LEU A 26 -2.09 -14.98 3.49
CA LEU A 26 -2.96 -14.38 2.48
C LEU A 26 -2.20 -14.03 1.20
N GLY A 27 -0.92 -13.66 1.30
CA GLY A 27 -0.04 -13.44 0.15
C GLY A 27 0.26 -14.74 -0.62
N GLU A 28 0.47 -15.86 0.09
CA GLU A 28 0.79 -17.16 -0.51
C GLU A 28 -0.45 -17.90 -1.05
N LEU A 29 -1.53 -17.93 -0.28
CA LEU A 29 -2.70 -18.78 -0.52
C LEU A 29 -3.96 -18.00 -0.92
N GLY A 30 -3.85 -16.68 -1.01
CA GLY A 30 -4.98 -15.81 -1.35
C GLY A 30 -5.92 -15.54 -0.18
N VAL A 31 -6.93 -14.70 -0.43
CA VAL A 31 -7.89 -14.21 0.58
C VAL A 31 -8.82 -15.29 1.17
N THR A 32 -8.87 -16.45 0.53
CA THR A 32 -9.66 -17.61 0.99
C THR A 32 -8.89 -18.58 1.88
N ALA A 33 -7.59 -18.31 2.15
CA ALA A 33 -6.73 -19.14 2.98
C ALA A 33 -7.39 -19.55 4.31
N PRO A 34 -7.20 -20.78 4.81
CA PRO A 34 -7.78 -21.23 6.08
C PRO A 34 -7.30 -20.40 7.25
N LEU A 35 -8.22 -19.93 8.10
CA LEU A 35 -7.89 -19.17 9.31
C LEU A 35 -7.06 -19.98 10.31
N ASP A 36 -7.29 -21.31 10.36
CA ASP A 36 -6.53 -22.23 11.21
C ASP A 36 -5.03 -22.27 10.81
N GLU A 37 -4.72 -22.15 9.53
CA GLU A 37 -3.34 -22.06 9.05
C GLU A 37 -2.67 -20.76 9.54
N ILE A 38 -3.41 -19.64 9.54
CA ILE A 38 -2.93 -18.37 10.09
C ILE A 38 -2.66 -18.50 11.59
N ALA A 39 -3.58 -19.08 12.36
CA ALA A 39 -3.39 -19.31 13.80
C ALA A 39 -2.18 -20.19 14.08
N ARG A 40 -2.00 -21.27 13.29
CA ARG A 40 -0.86 -22.19 13.38
C ARG A 40 0.48 -21.46 13.12
N ARG A 41 0.58 -20.68 12.04
CA ARG A 41 1.81 -19.90 11.74
C ARG A 41 2.07 -18.81 12.77
N ALA A 42 1.03 -18.18 13.27
CA ALA A 42 1.13 -17.21 14.36
C ALA A 42 1.54 -17.84 15.69
N GLY A 43 1.45 -19.16 15.82
CA GLY A 43 1.71 -19.88 17.10
C GLY A 43 0.73 -19.47 18.19
N VAL A 44 -0.55 -19.25 17.84
CA VAL A 44 -1.63 -18.95 18.77
C VAL A 44 -2.74 -19.99 18.66
N GLY A 45 -3.47 -20.22 19.73
CA GLY A 45 -4.66 -21.07 19.66
C GLY A 45 -5.80 -20.40 18.90
N ASN A 46 -6.66 -21.18 18.21
CA ASN A 46 -7.82 -20.69 17.47
C ASN A 46 -8.73 -19.77 18.33
N ALA A 47 -8.97 -20.13 19.58
CA ALA A 47 -9.77 -19.30 20.49
C ALA A 47 -9.15 -17.90 20.72
N THR A 48 -7.82 -17.80 20.73
CA THR A 48 -7.11 -16.53 20.84
C THR A 48 -7.23 -15.74 19.57
N MET A 49 -7.07 -16.38 18.41
CA MET A 49 -7.24 -15.76 17.11
C MET A 49 -8.64 -15.18 16.93
N TYR A 50 -9.70 -15.99 17.18
CA TYR A 50 -11.09 -15.52 17.04
C TYR A 50 -11.49 -14.45 18.07
N ARG A 51 -10.75 -14.34 19.19
CA ARG A 51 -10.95 -13.24 20.13
C ARG A 51 -10.43 -11.91 19.58
N HIS A 52 -9.35 -11.93 18.78
CA HIS A 52 -8.80 -10.73 18.14
C HIS A 52 -9.50 -10.40 16.83
N PHE A 53 -9.85 -11.43 16.05
CA PHE A 53 -10.46 -11.32 14.75
C PHE A 53 -11.66 -12.26 14.64
N PRO A 54 -12.85 -11.82 15.11
CA PRO A 54 -14.07 -12.63 15.13
C PRO A 54 -14.50 -13.15 13.76
N SER A 55 -14.06 -12.50 12.67
CA SER A 55 -14.37 -12.92 11.31
C SER A 55 -13.16 -12.76 10.38
N ARG A 56 -13.16 -13.50 9.26
CA ARG A 56 -12.21 -13.31 8.16
C ARG A 56 -12.19 -11.85 7.66
N ARG A 57 -13.37 -11.24 7.56
CA ARG A 57 -13.53 -9.86 7.11
C ARG A 57 -12.70 -8.90 7.99
N GLU A 58 -12.81 -9.02 9.31
CA GLU A 58 -12.08 -8.17 10.25
C GLU A 58 -10.57 -8.38 10.17
N LEU A 59 -10.13 -9.63 10.02
CA LEU A 59 -8.71 -9.93 9.82
C LEU A 59 -8.19 -9.30 8.52
N VAL A 60 -8.90 -9.46 7.40
CA VAL A 60 -8.49 -8.89 6.10
C VAL A 60 -8.47 -7.37 6.16
N ILE A 61 -9.47 -6.74 6.80
CA ILE A 61 -9.49 -5.29 7.02
C ILE A 61 -8.27 -4.83 7.83
N ALA A 62 -7.93 -5.55 8.90
CA ALA A 62 -6.78 -5.21 9.75
C ALA A 62 -5.46 -5.37 9.00
N VAL A 63 -5.29 -6.44 8.21
CA VAL A 63 -4.11 -6.63 7.36
C VAL A 63 -3.96 -5.48 6.36
N TYR A 64 -5.04 -5.11 5.68
CA TYR A 64 -5.01 -4.03 4.71
C TYR A 64 -4.70 -2.68 5.36
N ALA A 65 -5.34 -2.37 6.50
CA ALA A 65 -5.09 -1.13 7.24
C ALA A 65 -3.62 -1.00 7.68
N ASP A 66 -3.03 -2.11 8.14
CA ASP A 66 -1.63 -2.15 8.56
C ASP A 66 -0.66 -1.97 7.39
N GLU A 67 -0.96 -2.56 6.24
CA GLU A 67 -0.16 -2.36 5.02
C GLU A 67 -0.24 -0.93 4.48
N VAL A 68 -1.42 -0.31 4.50
CA VAL A 68 -1.57 1.12 4.15
C VAL A 68 -0.77 1.99 5.12
N THR A 69 -0.83 1.69 6.41
CA THR A 69 -0.05 2.40 7.42
C THR A 69 1.46 2.29 7.12
N ALA A 70 1.96 1.07 6.89
CA ALA A 70 3.36 0.83 6.57
C ALA A 70 3.80 1.56 5.29
N LEU A 71 2.95 1.59 4.25
CA LEU A 71 3.22 2.31 3.01
C LEU A 71 3.29 3.83 3.23
N CYS A 72 2.44 4.38 4.10
CA CYS A 72 2.48 5.80 4.45
C CYS A 72 3.68 6.15 5.34
N GLU A 73 4.06 5.29 6.28
CA GLU A 73 5.27 5.44 7.11
C GLU A 73 6.54 5.39 6.25
N LEU A 74 6.59 4.48 5.26
CA LEU A 74 7.66 4.47 4.26
C LEU A 74 7.74 5.82 3.55
N GLY A 75 6.61 6.36 3.08
CA GLY A 75 6.57 7.67 2.44
C GLY A 75 7.13 8.78 3.32
N GLN A 76 6.75 8.81 4.60
CA GLN A 76 7.27 9.80 5.55
C GLN A 76 8.78 9.65 5.77
N SER A 77 9.30 8.44 5.89
CA SER A 77 10.74 8.21 6.05
C SER A 77 11.54 8.67 4.82
N LEU A 78 10.98 8.48 3.63
CA LEU A 78 11.62 8.87 2.37
C LEU A 78 11.65 10.39 2.15
N LEU A 79 10.76 11.15 2.79
CA LEU A 79 10.76 12.62 2.69
C LEU A 79 12.05 13.26 3.24
N THR A 80 12.72 12.62 4.18
CA THR A 80 13.91 13.19 4.84
C THR A 80 15.21 12.48 4.50
N GLY A 81 15.16 11.24 4.02
CA GLY A 81 16.34 10.37 3.92
C GLY A 81 16.87 10.12 2.51
N SER A 82 16.15 10.51 1.44
CA SER A 82 16.48 10.12 0.07
C SER A 82 16.44 11.31 -0.91
N PRO A 83 17.16 11.25 -2.03
CA PRO A 83 16.99 12.20 -3.14
C PRO A 83 15.51 12.21 -3.60
N PRO A 84 14.96 13.40 -3.97
CA PRO A 84 13.51 13.53 -4.20
C PRO A 84 12.92 12.59 -5.24
N ALA A 85 13.56 12.41 -6.39
CA ALA A 85 13.09 11.45 -7.41
C ALA A 85 13.16 10.01 -6.91
N ASP A 86 14.28 9.62 -6.26
CA ASP A 86 14.46 8.27 -5.74
C ASP A 86 13.42 7.95 -4.66
N ALA A 87 13.12 8.90 -3.79
CA ALA A 87 12.06 8.79 -2.79
C ALA A 87 10.70 8.50 -3.41
N LEU A 88 10.33 9.27 -4.44
CA LEU A 88 9.06 9.10 -5.16
C LEU A 88 8.98 7.71 -5.82
N PHE A 89 10.00 7.31 -6.58
CA PHE A 89 9.97 6.03 -7.30
C PHE A 89 10.11 4.82 -6.39
N THR A 90 10.83 4.92 -5.28
CA THR A 90 10.85 3.86 -4.24
C THR A 90 9.46 3.65 -3.64
N TRP A 91 8.77 4.74 -3.32
CA TRP A 91 7.41 4.67 -2.81
C TRP A 91 6.42 4.14 -3.86
N LEU A 92 6.52 4.57 -5.12
CA LEU A 92 5.68 4.08 -6.21
C LEU A 92 5.85 2.58 -6.44
N HIS A 93 7.07 2.05 -6.34
CA HIS A 93 7.30 0.62 -6.43
C HIS A 93 6.59 -0.13 -5.30
N ALA A 94 6.70 0.33 -4.05
CA ALA A 94 5.99 -0.24 -2.93
C ALA A 94 4.46 -0.14 -3.09
N PHE A 95 3.96 0.97 -3.64
CA PHE A 95 2.53 1.15 -3.95
C PHE A 95 2.07 0.15 -5.04
N ILE A 96 2.84 -0.05 -6.11
CA ILE A 96 2.55 -1.03 -7.16
C ILE A 96 2.45 -2.45 -6.57
N THR A 97 3.42 -2.85 -5.75
CA THR A 97 3.44 -4.15 -5.06
C THR A 97 2.20 -4.31 -4.17
N HIS A 98 1.86 -3.26 -3.39
CA HIS A 98 0.66 -3.24 -2.56
C HIS A 98 -0.62 -3.44 -3.39
N VAL A 99 -0.79 -2.71 -4.50
CA VAL A 99 -1.97 -2.82 -5.38
C VAL A 99 -2.03 -4.19 -6.04
N ALA A 100 -0.90 -4.72 -6.53
CA ALA A 100 -0.85 -6.04 -7.17
C ALA A 100 -1.27 -7.17 -6.21
N ALA A 101 -0.84 -7.11 -4.95
CA ALA A 101 -1.20 -8.09 -3.92
C ALA A 101 -2.69 -8.06 -3.53
N LYS A 102 -3.44 -7.01 -3.92
CA LYS A 102 -4.84 -6.78 -3.50
C LYS A 102 -5.87 -6.98 -4.60
N ARG A 103 -5.51 -7.64 -5.69
CA ARG A 103 -6.45 -7.92 -6.81
C ARG A 103 -7.72 -8.64 -6.33
N ASP A 104 -7.59 -9.53 -5.33
CA ASP A 104 -8.69 -10.35 -4.80
C ASP A 104 -9.39 -9.75 -3.57
N LEU A 105 -8.94 -8.57 -3.10
CA LEU A 105 -9.50 -7.94 -1.90
C LEU A 105 -11.02 -7.67 -1.99
N PRO A 106 -11.58 -7.24 -3.14
CA PRO A 106 -13.02 -7.08 -3.28
C PRO A 106 -13.83 -8.34 -2.97
N LEU A 107 -13.25 -9.54 -3.19
CA LEU A 107 -13.90 -10.82 -2.88
C LEU A 107 -13.92 -11.13 -1.38
N ALA A 108 -12.91 -10.62 -0.64
CA ALA A 108 -12.77 -10.86 0.79
C ALA A 108 -13.60 -9.91 1.66
N ILE A 109 -13.93 -8.73 1.14
CA ILE A 109 -14.73 -7.70 1.82
C ILE A 109 -15.94 -7.38 0.95
N PRO A 110 -17.01 -8.18 1.02
CA PRO A 110 -18.24 -7.93 0.27
C PRO A 110 -18.82 -6.54 0.61
N ASP A 111 -19.52 -5.92 -0.35
CA ASP A 111 -20.28 -4.72 -0.07
C ASP A 111 -21.34 -5.02 0.98
N ASP A 112 -21.36 -4.21 2.02
CA ASP A 112 -22.43 -4.24 3.00
C ASP A 112 -23.45 -3.10 2.69
N THR A 113 -24.66 -3.31 3.17
CA THR A 113 -25.76 -2.34 3.01
C THR A 113 -25.50 -1.02 3.78
N THR A 114 -24.47 -0.96 4.60
CA THR A 114 -24.14 0.17 5.49
C THR A 114 -23.16 1.16 4.85
N GLY A 115 -22.55 0.82 3.72
CA GLY A 115 -21.53 1.65 3.06
C GLY A 115 -20.19 1.75 3.82
N GLN A 116 -20.00 0.97 4.87
CA GLN A 116 -18.76 0.98 5.66
C GLN A 116 -17.52 0.64 4.84
N ARG A 117 -17.65 -0.34 3.92
CA ARG A 117 -16.57 -0.67 2.98
C ARG A 117 -16.15 0.56 2.18
N SER A 118 -17.11 1.24 1.56
CA SER A 118 -16.85 2.42 0.74
C SER A 118 -16.18 3.54 1.53
N ALA A 119 -16.52 3.71 2.81
CA ALA A 119 -15.89 4.71 3.69
C ALA A 119 -14.43 4.34 4.00
N LEU A 120 -14.15 3.07 4.37
CA LEU A 120 -12.79 2.58 4.63
C LEU A 120 -11.90 2.69 3.39
N TYR A 121 -12.39 2.26 2.23
CA TYR A 121 -11.65 2.36 0.98
C TYR A 121 -11.31 3.80 0.62
N ARG A 122 -12.26 4.73 0.76
CA ARG A 122 -11.99 6.16 0.53
C ARG A 122 -10.91 6.66 1.48
N GLN A 123 -11.00 6.38 2.78
CA GLN A 123 -10.01 6.80 3.77
C GLN A 123 -8.60 6.31 3.42
N TRP A 124 -8.45 5.03 3.04
CA TRP A 124 -7.17 4.46 2.64
C TRP A 124 -6.61 5.10 1.38
N HIS A 125 -7.45 5.28 0.35
CA HIS A 125 -7.06 5.96 -0.88
C HIS A 125 -6.64 7.41 -0.63
N ASP A 126 -7.38 8.15 0.19
CA ASP A 126 -7.06 9.54 0.53
C ASP A 126 -5.72 9.63 1.27
N THR A 127 -5.44 8.70 2.18
CA THR A 127 -4.18 8.66 2.92
C THR A 127 -2.99 8.36 2.00
N MET A 128 -3.10 7.35 1.14
CA MET A 128 -2.07 7.02 0.15
C MET A 128 -1.84 8.16 -0.85
N ARG A 129 -2.93 8.78 -1.31
CA ARG A 129 -2.87 9.93 -2.22
C ARG A 129 -2.17 11.12 -1.58
N ALA A 130 -2.46 11.44 -0.32
CA ALA A 130 -1.78 12.51 0.41
C ALA A 130 -0.26 12.26 0.53
N THR A 131 0.14 11.02 0.82
CA THR A 131 1.55 10.62 0.87
C THR A 131 2.23 10.79 -0.49
N ALA A 132 1.61 10.30 -1.57
CA ALA A 132 2.10 10.45 -2.94
C ALA A 132 2.24 11.92 -3.34
N SER A 133 1.24 12.76 -2.98
CA SER A 133 1.26 14.20 -3.27
C SER A 133 2.45 14.89 -2.62
N GLY A 134 2.78 14.57 -1.37
CA GLY A 134 3.94 15.13 -0.68
C GLY A 134 5.27 14.75 -1.33
N LEU A 135 5.42 13.48 -1.74
CA LEU A 135 6.61 13.00 -2.43
C LEU A 135 6.75 13.61 -3.83
N LEU A 136 5.66 13.72 -4.58
CA LEU A 136 5.63 14.32 -5.91
C LEU A 136 5.98 15.81 -5.83
N ALA A 137 5.31 16.57 -4.95
CA ALA A 137 5.58 18.00 -4.78
C ALA A 137 7.06 18.25 -4.47
N ARG A 138 7.63 17.49 -3.53
CA ARG A 138 9.07 17.61 -3.21
C ARG A 138 9.98 17.32 -4.42
N ALA A 139 9.61 16.36 -5.27
CA ALA A 139 10.39 16.03 -6.46
C ALA A 139 10.27 17.10 -7.55
N GLN A 140 9.09 17.72 -7.69
CA GLN A 140 8.83 18.82 -8.61
C GLN A 140 9.53 20.10 -8.12
N ASP A 141 9.44 20.45 -6.85
CA ASP A 141 10.12 21.61 -6.24
C ASP A 141 11.64 21.53 -6.40
N ALA A 142 12.21 20.34 -6.35
CA ALA A 142 13.63 20.09 -6.61
C ALA A 142 14.00 20.09 -8.11
N GLY A 143 13.04 20.25 -9.03
CA GLY A 143 13.26 20.14 -10.48
C GLY A 143 13.64 18.73 -10.95
N ALA A 144 13.48 17.72 -10.11
CA ALA A 144 13.83 16.33 -10.41
C ALA A 144 12.76 15.61 -11.25
N ILE A 145 11.52 16.12 -11.22
CA ILE A 145 10.37 15.63 -11.97
C ILE A 145 9.68 16.83 -12.64
N ARG A 146 9.11 16.62 -13.83
CA ARG A 146 8.35 17.64 -14.56
C ARG A 146 7.19 18.20 -13.72
N GLY A 147 6.96 19.52 -13.79
CA GLY A 147 6.00 20.23 -12.92
C GLY A 147 4.54 20.16 -13.37
N ASP A 148 4.25 19.62 -14.55
CA ASP A 148 2.90 19.53 -15.14
C ASP A 148 2.18 18.20 -14.84
N LEU A 149 2.78 17.34 -14.01
CA LEU A 149 2.22 16.05 -13.63
C LEU A 149 1.30 16.19 -12.41
N ASP A 150 0.08 15.66 -12.51
CA ASP A 150 -0.84 15.49 -11.38
C ASP A 150 -0.62 14.15 -10.67
N VAL A 151 -0.83 14.15 -9.36
CA VAL A 151 -0.69 12.94 -8.54
C VAL A 151 -1.71 11.87 -8.93
N ALA A 152 -2.89 12.24 -9.42
CA ALA A 152 -3.91 11.29 -9.85
C ALA A 152 -3.44 10.52 -11.09
N ASP A 153 -2.83 11.20 -12.05
CA ASP A 153 -2.29 10.56 -13.25
C ASP A 153 -1.13 9.62 -12.92
N LEU A 154 -0.26 10.04 -11.98
CA LEU A 154 0.85 9.21 -11.51
C LEU A 154 0.36 7.92 -10.82
N LEU A 155 -0.63 8.04 -9.93
CA LEU A 155 -1.22 6.87 -9.26
C LEU A 155 -2.03 6.00 -10.21
N ALA A 156 -2.69 6.58 -11.22
CA ALA A 156 -3.37 5.81 -12.26
C ALA A 156 -2.38 5.01 -13.10
N ALA A 157 -1.25 5.60 -13.51
CA ALA A 157 -0.18 4.89 -14.21
C ALA A 157 0.41 3.76 -13.36
N ALA A 158 0.71 4.01 -12.08
CA ALA A 158 1.21 2.99 -11.14
C ALA A 158 0.19 1.85 -10.94
N THR A 159 -1.09 2.16 -10.82
CA THR A 159 -2.18 1.17 -10.74
C THR A 159 -2.27 0.35 -12.03
N GLY A 160 -2.14 0.99 -13.21
CA GLY A 160 -2.08 0.30 -14.50
C GLY A 160 -0.92 -0.69 -14.58
N ILE A 161 0.27 -0.29 -14.11
CA ILE A 161 1.44 -1.18 -14.01
C ILE A 161 1.14 -2.37 -13.10
N ALA A 162 0.58 -2.12 -11.90
CA ALA A 162 0.23 -3.17 -10.95
C ALA A 162 -0.74 -4.20 -11.53
N GLN A 163 -1.65 -3.77 -12.40
CA GLN A 163 -2.64 -4.65 -13.05
C GLN A 163 -2.09 -5.40 -14.25
N ALA A 164 -1.19 -4.79 -15.02
CA ALA A 164 -0.69 -5.33 -16.28
C ALA A 164 0.55 -6.21 -16.10
N ALA A 165 1.40 -5.94 -15.08
CA ALA A 165 2.63 -6.67 -14.87
C ALA A 165 2.35 -8.13 -14.46
N ALA A 166 3.08 -9.05 -15.08
CA ALA A 166 3.01 -10.48 -14.77
C ALA A 166 3.76 -10.83 -13.48
N ASP A 167 4.81 -10.07 -13.16
CA ASP A 167 5.67 -10.25 -11.99
C ASP A 167 6.29 -8.91 -11.56
N ASP A 168 6.96 -8.92 -10.41
CA ASP A 168 7.62 -7.73 -9.83
C ASP A 168 8.77 -7.20 -10.73
N GLY A 169 9.47 -8.08 -11.42
CA GLY A 169 10.52 -7.69 -12.36
C GLY A 169 9.97 -6.91 -13.56
N GLN A 170 8.81 -7.31 -14.08
CA GLN A 170 8.14 -6.55 -15.14
C GLN A 170 7.60 -5.23 -14.61
N ALA A 171 7.01 -5.22 -13.41
CA ALA A 171 6.54 -3.99 -12.77
C ALA A 171 7.68 -2.97 -12.60
N SER A 172 8.85 -3.43 -12.13
CA SER A 172 10.06 -2.60 -11.99
C SER A 172 10.53 -2.01 -13.34
N ARG A 173 10.54 -2.80 -14.42
CA ARG A 173 10.93 -2.31 -15.77
C ARG A 173 9.93 -1.28 -16.29
N LEU A 174 8.63 -1.50 -16.12
CA LEU A 174 7.60 -0.54 -16.54
C LEU A 174 7.69 0.76 -15.74
N LEU A 175 7.93 0.67 -14.44
CA LEU A 175 8.14 1.84 -13.60
C LEU A 175 9.40 2.62 -13.99
N ALA A 176 10.48 1.93 -14.43
CA ALA A 176 11.69 2.59 -14.93
C ALA A 176 11.40 3.40 -16.21
N ILE A 177 10.59 2.86 -17.13
CA ILE A 177 10.17 3.59 -18.35
C ILE A 177 9.39 4.86 -17.98
N VAL A 178 8.48 4.76 -16.99
CA VAL A 178 7.74 5.94 -16.48
C VAL A 178 8.72 6.94 -15.87
N ARG A 179 9.67 6.48 -15.05
CA ARG A 179 10.70 7.33 -14.45
C ARG A 179 11.47 8.12 -15.52
N ASP A 180 11.96 7.45 -16.54
CA ASP A 180 12.72 8.08 -17.62
C ASP A 180 11.89 9.15 -18.35
N GLY A 181 10.61 8.89 -18.59
CA GLY A 181 9.70 9.86 -19.21
C GLY A 181 9.36 11.07 -18.33
N LEU A 182 9.44 10.91 -17.01
CA LEU A 182 9.10 11.99 -16.04
C LEU A 182 10.32 12.82 -15.62
N THR A 183 11.54 12.25 -15.69
CA THR A 183 12.81 12.94 -15.37
C THR A 183 13.40 13.65 -16.59
N SER A 184 12.92 13.37 -17.80
CA SER A 184 13.36 14.12 -18.99
C SER A 184 12.95 15.59 -18.88
N PRO A 185 13.81 16.55 -19.24
CA PRO A 185 13.43 17.96 -19.26
C PRO A 185 12.22 18.13 -20.16
N ALA A 186 11.20 18.89 -19.70
CA ALA A 186 10.06 19.23 -20.55
C ALA A 186 10.59 19.74 -21.88
N VAL A 187 10.17 19.12 -22.97
CA VAL A 187 10.42 19.66 -24.32
C VAL A 187 9.75 21.03 -24.34
N THR A 188 10.52 22.07 -24.07
CA THR A 188 10.06 23.46 -24.20
C THR A 188 9.65 23.62 -25.65
N GLY A 189 8.35 23.65 -25.90
CA GLY A 189 7.80 23.80 -27.26
C GLY A 189 8.49 24.98 -27.93
N ALA A 190 9.28 24.73 -28.97
CA ALA A 190 9.80 25.77 -29.82
C ALA A 190 8.62 26.58 -30.34
N PRO A 191 8.65 27.93 -30.31
CA PRO A 191 7.55 28.72 -30.83
C PRO A 191 7.38 28.39 -32.31
N VAL A 192 6.17 27.95 -32.67
CA VAL A 192 5.80 27.76 -34.10
C VAL A 192 6.02 29.11 -34.77
N ARG A 193 7.04 29.20 -35.60
CA ARG A 193 7.21 30.34 -36.52
C ARG A 193 5.99 30.33 -37.45
N LYS A 194 5.18 31.36 -37.31
CA LYS A 194 4.17 31.71 -38.33
C LYS A 194 4.95 32.46 -39.42
N ASP A 195 5.16 31.80 -40.54
CA ASP A 195 5.44 32.44 -41.83
C ASP A 195 4.14 32.90 -42.44
#